data_ceddeea0308ac6598800afc77752419e
#
_entry.id   ceddeea0308ac6598800afc77752419e
#
_cell.length_a   1.000
_cell.length_b   1.000
_cell.length_c   1.000
_cell.angle_alpha   90.00
_cell.angle_beta   90.00
_cell.angle_gamma   90.00
#
_symmetry.space_group_name_H-M   'P 1'
#
loop_
_entity.id
_entity.type
_entity.pdbx_description
1 polymer ?
#
loop_
_entity_poly.entity_id
_entity_poly.type
_entity_poly.pdbx_seq_one_letter_code
_entity_poly.pdbx_strand_id
1 'polypeptide(L)' 'MKMDAYNAVGIAEGFVEAESEEQVIEAWQYLHDTGLGYQLQGFFGRTLQRLIEGGYVHA' A
#
# COMPACT_ATOMS: atom_id res chain seq x y z
N MET A 1 -7.70 -2.15 12.89
CA MET A 1 -7.66 -0.85 12.18
C MET A 1 -8.45 -0.95 10.90
N LYS A 2 -9.30 0.03 10.65
CA LYS A 2 -10.02 0.07 9.38
C LYS A 2 -9.11 0.64 8.31
N MET A 3 -8.98 -0.04 7.19
CA MET A 3 -8.14 0.46 6.10
C MET A 3 -8.88 1.54 5.33
N ASP A 4 -8.26 2.70 5.23
CA ASP A 4 -8.77 3.83 4.45
C ASP A 4 -7.57 4.56 3.85
N ALA A 5 -7.84 5.63 3.09
CA ALA A 5 -6.77 6.34 2.39
C ALA A 5 -5.71 6.88 3.37
N TYR A 6 -6.14 7.46 4.48
CA TYR A 6 -5.22 8.03 5.46
C TYR A 6 -4.30 6.95 6.04
N ASN A 7 -4.90 5.84 6.50
CA ASN A 7 -4.14 4.77 7.10
C ASN A 7 -3.25 4.07 6.09
N ALA A 8 -3.75 3.83 4.88
CA ALA A 8 -2.96 3.15 3.85
C ALA A 8 -1.74 3.97 3.46
N VAL A 9 -1.92 5.27 3.21
CA VAL A 9 -0.80 6.14 2.87
C VAL A 9 0.17 6.25 4.05
N GLY A 10 -0.37 6.40 5.26
CA GLY A 10 0.45 6.50 6.46
C GLY A 10 1.29 5.27 6.70
N ILE A 11 0.73 4.08 6.51
CA ILE A 11 1.48 2.83 6.66
C ILE A 11 2.55 2.73 5.58
N ALA A 12 2.21 3.06 4.33
CA ALA A 12 3.16 2.99 3.23
C ALA A 12 4.34 3.93 3.43
N GLU A 13 4.10 5.12 4.01
CA GLU A 13 5.14 6.10 4.25
C GLU A 13 5.83 5.93 5.62
N GLY A 14 5.29 5.08 6.48
CA GLY A 14 5.88 4.82 7.78
C GLY A 14 5.42 5.77 8.89
N PHE A 15 4.41 6.60 8.65
CA PHE A 15 3.85 7.49 9.68
C PHE A 15 2.84 6.80 10.57
N VAL A 16 2.19 5.76 10.06
CA VAL A 16 1.23 4.97 10.81
C VAL A 16 1.84 3.59 11.00
N GLU A 17 1.92 3.14 12.25
CA GLU A 17 2.48 1.84 12.55
C GLU A 17 1.47 0.75 12.20
N ALA A 18 1.90 -0.19 11.38
CA ALA A 18 1.07 -1.34 11.05
C ALA A 18 1.08 -2.34 12.19
N GLU A 19 -0.02 -3.04 12.38
CA GLU A 19 -0.15 -4.04 13.45
C GLU A 19 0.54 -5.36 13.08
N SER A 20 0.79 -5.59 11.79
CA SER A 20 1.38 -6.82 11.30
C SER A 20 1.88 -6.61 9.88
N GLU A 21 2.67 -7.57 9.38
CA GLU A 21 3.10 -7.55 7.98
C GLU A 21 1.91 -7.69 7.05
N GLU A 22 0.90 -8.47 7.46
CA GLU A 22 -0.31 -8.61 6.65
C GLU A 22 -1.01 -7.27 6.48
N GLN A 23 -0.99 -6.43 7.51
CA GLN A 23 -1.62 -5.12 7.42
C GLN A 23 -0.82 -4.19 6.49
N VAL A 24 0.51 -4.32 6.45
CA VAL A 24 1.31 -3.57 5.48
C VAL A 24 0.89 -3.93 4.06
N ILE A 25 0.74 -5.23 3.78
CA ILE A 25 0.31 -5.68 2.46
C ILE A 25 -1.12 -5.22 2.16
N GLU A 26 -1.99 -5.25 3.17
CA GLU A 26 -3.36 -4.76 3.01
C GLU A 26 -3.38 -3.28 2.62
N ALA A 27 -2.51 -2.48 3.23
CA ALA A 27 -2.42 -1.07 2.90
C ALA A 27 -2.01 -0.87 1.44
N TRP A 28 -1.00 -1.61 0.97
CA TRP A 28 -0.55 -1.53 -0.40
C TRP A 28 -1.60 -2.04 -1.38
N GLN A 29 -2.34 -3.10 -0.99
CA GLN A 29 -3.45 -3.60 -1.81
C GLN A 29 -4.53 -2.53 -1.96
N TYR A 30 -4.84 -1.84 -0.87
CA TYR A 30 -5.80 -0.74 -0.90
C TYR A 30 -5.34 0.37 -1.86
N LEU A 31 -4.06 0.73 -1.81
CA LEU A 31 -3.52 1.77 -2.68
C LEU A 31 -3.60 1.35 -4.15
N HIS A 32 -3.41 0.07 -4.42
CA HIS A 32 -3.54 -0.45 -5.77
C HIS A 32 -5.00 -0.46 -6.23
N ASP A 33 -5.89 -1.01 -5.40
CA ASP A 33 -7.30 -1.20 -5.77
C ASP A 33 -8.02 0.12 -6.02
N THR A 34 -7.68 1.15 -5.24
CA THR A 34 -8.28 2.47 -5.41
C THR A 34 -7.61 3.31 -6.49
N GLY A 35 -6.44 2.88 -6.96
CA GLY A 35 -5.63 3.65 -7.90
C GLY A 35 -4.85 4.77 -7.24
N LEU A 36 -5.04 4.98 -5.92
CA LEU A 36 -4.41 6.09 -5.22
C LEU A 36 -2.89 6.00 -5.26
N GLY A 37 -2.34 4.79 -5.16
CA GLY A 37 -0.89 4.60 -5.18
C GLY A 37 -0.24 5.08 -6.47
N TYR A 38 -0.99 5.13 -7.56
CA TYR A 38 -0.47 5.58 -8.86
C TYR A 38 -0.61 7.08 -9.05
N GLN A 39 -1.30 7.76 -8.14
CA GLN A 39 -1.48 9.22 -8.19
C GLN A 39 -0.52 9.93 -7.23
N LEU A 40 0.16 9.17 -6.38
CA LEU A 40 1.11 9.71 -5.41
C LEU A 40 2.51 9.73 -6.01
N GLN A 41 3.52 9.96 -5.16
CA GLN A 41 4.90 10.03 -5.65
C GLN A 41 5.32 8.72 -6.31
N GLY A 42 6.29 8.83 -7.22
CA GLY A 42 6.70 7.70 -8.04
C GLY A 42 7.10 6.43 -7.28
N PHE A 43 7.62 6.59 -6.05
CA PHE A 43 8.04 5.40 -5.30
C PHE A 43 6.85 4.49 -4.95
N PHE A 44 5.64 5.06 -4.80
CA PHE A 44 4.45 4.26 -4.54
C PHE A 44 4.18 3.30 -5.70
N GLY A 45 4.20 3.82 -6.93
CA GLY A 45 3.97 3.00 -8.11
C GLY A 45 5.06 1.96 -8.30
N ARG A 46 6.32 2.32 -8.07
CA ARG A 46 7.44 1.38 -8.19
C ARG A 46 7.35 0.28 -7.15
N THR A 47 6.99 0.63 -5.91
CA THR A 47 6.84 -0.37 -4.85
C THR A 47 5.68 -1.30 -5.16
N LEU A 48 4.56 -0.75 -5.62
CA LEU A 48 3.41 -1.57 -6.02
C LEU A 48 3.79 -2.54 -7.13
N GLN A 49 4.55 -2.08 -8.12
CA GLN A 49 4.99 -2.94 -9.20
C GLN A 49 5.77 -4.14 -8.65
N ARG A 50 6.69 -3.89 -7.72
CA ARG A 50 7.48 -4.95 -7.11
C ARG A 50 6.62 -5.91 -6.29
N LEU A 51 5.64 -5.39 -5.56
CA LEU A 51 4.76 -6.22 -4.75
C LEU A 51 3.84 -7.07 -5.61
N ILE A 52 3.40 -6.54 -6.73
CA ILE A 52 2.61 -7.31 -7.69
C ILE A 52 3.45 -8.42 -8.31
N GLU A 53 4.67 -8.09 -8.73
CA GLU A 53 5.59 -9.07 -9.31
C GLU A 53 5.93 -10.18 -8.34
N GLY A 54 6.04 -9.83 -7.05
CA GLY A 54 6.32 -10.80 -6.00
C GLY A 54 5.11 -11.60 -5.52
N GLY A 55 3.92 -11.25 -6.00
CA GLY A 55 2.72 -11.95 -5.61
C GLY A 55 2.10 -11.50 -4.30
N TYR A 56 2.62 -10.42 -3.70
CA TYR A 56 2.08 -9.91 -2.44
C TYR A 56 0.84 -9.06 -2.63
N VAL A 57 0.76 -8.36 -3.74
CA VAL A 57 -0.39 -7.53 -4.11
C VAL A 57 -0.97 -8.11 -5.40
N HIS A 58 -2.29 -8.23 -5.43
CA HIS A 58 -2.99 -8.80 -6.59
C HIS A 58 -3.38 -7.67 -7.56
N ALA A 59 -2.96 -7.82 -8.80
CA ALA A 59 -3.22 -6.83 -9.84
C ALA A 59 -4.69 -6.71 -10.21
#